data_d46d29153c22a9c0575f483254c23b6a
#
_entry.id   d46d29153c22a9c0575f483254c23b6a
#
_cell.length_a   1.000
_cell.length_b   1.000
_cell.length_c   1.000
_cell.angle_alpha   90.00
_cell.angle_beta   90.00
_cell.angle_gamma   90.00
#
_symmetry.space_group_name_H-M   'P 1'
#
loop_
_entity.id
_entity.type
_entity.pdbx_description
1 polymer ?
#
loop_
_entity_poly.entity_id
_entity_poly.type
_entity_poly.pdbx_seq_one_letter_code
_entity_poly.pdbx_strand_id
1 'polypeptide(L)'
;MNQDQVKDKLLAVEDAPLDFTVVFSGKKSKKVNGLYKPATREIIIHNRNFQDESGGKDAAGDNLLIYTAIHEYAHHLHACARGGHLSPRAHTAEFWAILHGLLEKAEEKKIYKNVFSGSKELDELTATIRKKYLTENGNLVKELGQLLLKAQELCSAIGGRYEDYIDRVLRIPRQAASLAVRMHQYNLNPQTGADNMRFLAGIPNEEKRLAAENSLLTGKSPDTVKIALRQKGTDEDPRLRLEKEKGRLERTIASLTKRLEEVEKELAGG
;
A
#
# COMPACT_ATOMS: atom_id res chain seq x y z
N MET A 1 -12.90 25.47 -12.41
CA MET A 1 -11.42 25.74 -12.49
C MET A 1 -10.94 25.62 -13.91
N ASN A 2 -9.82 26.32 -14.28
CA ASN A 2 -9.08 26.11 -15.53
C ASN A 2 -7.77 25.32 -15.30
N GLN A 3 -7.02 25.03 -16.35
CA GLN A 3 -5.79 24.22 -16.31
C GLN A 3 -4.71 24.85 -15.44
N ASP A 4 -4.49 26.17 -15.56
CA ASP A 4 -3.47 26.91 -14.82
C ASP A 4 -3.81 26.91 -13.32
N GLN A 5 -5.06 27.18 -12.97
CA GLN A 5 -5.53 27.11 -11.58
C GLN A 5 -5.36 25.69 -10.96
N VAL A 6 -5.51 24.65 -11.75
CA VAL A 6 -5.24 23.28 -11.27
C VAL A 6 -3.74 23.10 -11.05
N LYS A 7 -2.89 23.54 -11.99
CA LYS A 7 -1.43 23.47 -11.83
C LYS A 7 -0.96 24.25 -10.60
N ASP A 8 -1.45 25.47 -10.40
CA ASP A 8 -1.12 26.30 -9.23
C ASP A 8 -1.50 25.60 -7.93
N LYS A 9 -2.68 24.97 -7.87
CA LYS A 9 -3.12 24.21 -6.70
C LYS A 9 -2.23 23.00 -6.43
N LEU A 10 -1.81 22.24 -7.46
CA LEU A 10 -0.91 21.11 -7.31
C LEU A 10 0.45 21.56 -6.76
N LEU A 11 1.03 22.62 -7.32
CA LEU A 11 2.28 23.21 -6.83
C LEU A 11 2.12 23.79 -5.41
N ALA A 12 0.97 24.34 -5.08
CA ALA A 12 0.69 24.78 -3.72
C ALA A 12 0.60 23.60 -2.72
N VAL A 13 0.23 22.39 -3.15
CA VAL A 13 0.25 21.18 -2.30
C VAL A 13 1.70 20.74 -2.04
N GLU A 14 2.48 20.60 -3.10
CA GLU A 14 3.88 20.18 -3.05
C GLU A 14 4.63 20.66 -4.30
N ASP A 15 5.88 21.10 -4.15
CA ASP A 15 6.71 21.50 -5.27
C ASP A 15 7.11 20.30 -6.14
N ALA A 16 7.15 20.50 -7.46
CA ALA A 16 7.57 19.49 -8.41
C ALA A 16 9.09 19.56 -8.66
N PRO A 17 9.83 18.43 -8.59
CA PRO A 17 11.26 18.39 -8.94
C PRO A 17 11.53 18.72 -10.43
N LEU A 18 10.56 18.43 -11.30
CA LEU A 18 10.59 18.74 -12.74
C LEU A 18 9.28 19.42 -13.13
N ASP A 19 9.34 20.35 -14.07
CA ASP A 19 8.14 21.02 -14.58
C ASP A 19 7.22 20.05 -15.33
N PHE A 20 5.91 20.34 -15.30
CA PHE A 20 4.86 19.55 -15.92
C PHE A 20 3.74 20.45 -16.47
N THR A 21 2.90 19.91 -17.31
CA THR A 21 1.74 20.61 -17.85
C THR A 21 0.43 19.93 -17.46
N VAL A 22 -0.62 20.73 -17.24
CA VAL A 22 -1.98 20.22 -17.03
C VAL A 22 -2.80 20.53 -18.27
N VAL A 23 -3.46 19.51 -18.82
CA VAL A 23 -4.25 19.61 -20.05
C VAL A 23 -5.67 19.10 -19.81
N PHE A 24 -6.66 19.92 -20.11
CA PHE A 24 -8.06 19.49 -20.16
C PHE A 24 -8.38 18.93 -21.54
N SER A 25 -8.77 17.69 -21.62
CA SER A 25 -9.04 17.02 -22.89
C SER A 25 -10.28 17.54 -23.61
N GLY A 26 -11.18 18.24 -22.92
CA GLY A 26 -12.48 18.67 -23.44
C GLY A 26 -13.44 17.53 -23.78
N LYS A 27 -13.14 16.29 -23.37
CA LYS A 27 -13.91 15.09 -23.69
C LYS A 27 -14.41 14.39 -22.42
N LYS A 28 -15.50 13.62 -22.53
CA LYS A 28 -15.89 12.61 -21.55
C LYS A 28 -15.10 11.32 -21.82
N SER A 29 -14.71 10.61 -20.77
CA SER A 29 -14.11 9.28 -20.85
C SER A 29 -14.86 8.32 -19.91
N LYS A 30 -15.20 7.13 -20.40
CA LYS A 30 -15.81 6.06 -19.60
C LYS A 30 -14.78 5.18 -18.90
N LYS A 31 -13.49 5.28 -19.28
CA LYS A 31 -12.44 4.39 -18.79
C LYS A 31 -11.61 5.00 -17.65
N VAL A 32 -11.26 6.28 -17.78
CA VAL A 32 -10.39 6.98 -16.83
C VAL A 32 -10.82 8.44 -16.70
N ASN A 33 -10.57 9.04 -15.54
CA ASN A 33 -10.82 10.45 -15.28
C ASN A 33 -9.62 11.33 -15.60
N GLY A 34 -8.42 10.77 -15.49
CA GLY A 34 -7.16 11.42 -15.79
C GLY A 34 -6.14 10.43 -16.34
N LEU A 35 -5.01 10.95 -16.79
CA LEU A 35 -3.87 10.19 -17.29
C LEU A 35 -2.60 11.03 -17.17
N TYR A 36 -1.55 10.47 -16.60
CA TYR A 36 -0.20 11.04 -16.63
C TYR A 36 0.64 10.43 -17.76
N LYS A 37 1.29 11.27 -18.56
CA LYS A 37 2.23 10.88 -19.61
C LYS A 37 3.66 11.20 -19.19
N PRO A 38 4.49 10.22 -18.81
CA PRO A 38 5.84 10.48 -18.31
C PRO A 38 6.78 11.08 -19.35
N ALA A 39 6.65 10.70 -20.63
CA ALA A 39 7.53 11.19 -21.70
C ALA A 39 7.41 12.71 -21.93
N THR A 40 6.20 13.26 -21.86
CA THR A 40 5.91 14.69 -22.05
C THR A 40 5.66 15.42 -20.72
N ARG A 41 5.57 14.69 -19.61
CA ARG A 41 5.20 15.19 -18.27
C ARG A 41 3.86 15.93 -18.28
N GLU A 42 2.90 15.38 -19.04
CA GLU A 42 1.55 15.92 -19.15
C GLU A 42 0.60 15.20 -18.20
N ILE A 43 -0.13 15.97 -17.40
CA ILE A 43 -1.30 15.53 -16.64
C ILE A 43 -2.54 15.87 -17.46
N ILE A 44 -3.18 14.85 -18.03
CA ILE A 44 -4.40 15.02 -18.83
C ILE A 44 -5.60 14.72 -17.96
N ILE A 45 -6.58 15.63 -17.92
CA ILE A 45 -7.82 15.47 -17.17
C ILE A 45 -9.00 15.48 -18.14
N HIS A 46 -9.87 14.47 -18.04
CA HIS A 46 -11.12 14.42 -18.79
C HIS A 46 -12.18 15.26 -18.09
N ASN A 47 -12.00 16.58 -18.17
CA ASN A 47 -12.72 17.58 -17.38
C ASN A 47 -14.25 17.56 -17.54
N ARG A 48 -14.78 17.01 -18.66
CA ARG A 48 -16.23 16.84 -18.85
C ARG A 48 -16.84 15.72 -17.98
N ASN A 49 -16.03 14.86 -17.39
CA ASN A 49 -16.50 13.86 -16.40
C ASN A 49 -16.96 14.49 -15.08
N PHE A 50 -16.55 15.75 -14.80
CA PHE A 50 -16.83 16.49 -13.57
C PHE A 50 -17.82 17.62 -13.77
N GLN A 51 -18.60 17.58 -14.82
CA GLN A 51 -19.67 18.53 -15.14
C GLN A 51 -21.02 17.81 -15.08
N ASP A 52 -22.05 18.50 -14.64
CA ASP A 52 -23.41 18.00 -14.71
C ASP A 52 -23.91 17.91 -16.18
N GLU A 53 -25.13 17.39 -16.39
CA GLU A 53 -25.69 17.23 -17.75
C GLU A 53 -25.90 18.57 -18.47
N SER A 54 -26.06 19.67 -17.72
CA SER A 54 -26.18 21.04 -18.27
C SER A 54 -24.83 21.71 -18.57
N GLY A 55 -23.70 21.02 -18.26
CA GLY A 55 -22.35 21.56 -18.39
C GLY A 55 -21.97 22.49 -17.22
N GLY A 56 -22.79 22.57 -16.19
CA GLY A 56 -22.52 23.30 -14.94
C GLY A 56 -21.38 22.67 -14.15
N LYS A 57 -20.82 23.45 -13.24
CA LYS A 57 -19.83 23.00 -12.27
C LYS A 57 -20.41 23.14 -10.89
N ASP A 58 -20.42 22.06 -10.14
CA ASP A 58 -20.74 22.07 -8.72
C ASP A 58 -19.48 21.88 -7.87
N ALA A 59 -19.62 22.14 -6.57
CA ALA A 59 -18.52 21.98 -5.62
C ALA A 59 -18.04 20.52 -5.52
N ALA A 60 -18.90 19.54 -5.74
CA ALA A 60 -18.58 18.12 -5.72
C ALA A 60 -17.75 17.73 -6.94
N GLY A 61 -18.13 18.19 -8.14
CA GLY A 61 -17.38 18.00 -9.38
C GLY A 61 -15.99 18.63 -9.33
N ASP A 62 -15.89 19.84 -8.78
CA ASP A 62 -14.59 20.50 -8.58
C ASP A 62 -13.70 19.76 -7.58
N ASN A 63 -14.25 19.20 -6.51
CA ASN A 63 -13.50 18.41 -5.53
C ASN A 63 -12.99 17.10 -6.14
N LEU A 64 -13.82 16.42 -6.92
CA LEU A 64 -13.45 15.19 -7.62
C LEU A 64 -12.41 15.43 -8.74
N LEU A 65 -12.50 16.57 -9.42
CA LEU A 65 -11.50 17.00 -10.40
C LEU A 65 -10.14 17.21 -9.72
N ILE A 66 -10.11 17.89 -8.56
CA ILE A 66 -8.89 18.08 -7.77
C ILE A 66 -8.32 16.76 -7.27
N TYR A 67 -9.15 15.84 -6.76
CA TYR A 67 -8.70 14.49 -6.40
C TYR A 67 -8.00 13.81 -7.58
N THR A 68 -8.62 13.86 -8.77
CA THR A 68 -8.05 13.25 -9.99
C THR A 68 -6.73 13.94 -10.37
N ALA A 69 -6.66 15.26 -10.30
CA ALA A 69 -5.43 15.99 -10.56
C ALA A 69 -4.30 15.61 -9.59
N ILE A 70 -4.58 15.47 -8.30
CA ILE A 70 -3.63 15.02 -7.27
C ILE A 70 -3.18 13.58 -7.55
N HIS A 71 -4.09 12.70 -8.00
CA HIS A 71 -3.74 11.32 -8.38
C HIS A 71 -2.73 11.29 -9.54
N GLU A 72 -2.98 12.05 -10.61
CA GLU A 72 -2.05 12.12 -11.75
C GLU A 72 -0.74 12.84 -11.37
N TYR A 73 -0.81 13.81 -10.45
CA TYR A 73 0.37 14.46 -9.91
C TYR A 73 1.22 13.52 -9.05
N ALA A 74 0.59 12.60 -8.31
CA ALA A 74 1.31 11.53 -7.61
C ALA A 74 2.09 10.64 -8.58
N HIS A 75 1.54 10.34 -9.78
CA HIS A 75 2.29 9.65 -10.83
C HIS A 75 3.49 10.46 -11.33
N HIS A 76 3.35 11.78 -11.48
CA HIS A 76 4.45 12.66 -11.86
C HIS A 76 5.57 12.65 -10.82
N LEU A 77 5.26 12.86 -9.54
CA LEU A 77 6.26 12.85 -8.46
C LEU A 77 6.92 11.47 -8.32
N HIS A 78 6.13 10.39 -8.42
CA HIS A 78 6.66 9.02 -8.40
C HIS A 78 7.62 8.75 -9.57
N ALA A 79 7.29 9.21 -10.78
CA ALA A 79 8.18 9.12 -11.94
C ALA A 79 9.46 9.94 -11.74
N CYS A 80 9.37 11.18 -11.23
CA CYS A 80 10.53 12.01 -10.91
C CYS A 80 11.48 11.32 -9.92
N ALA A 81 10.96 10.72 -8.85
CA ALA A 81 11.75 9.99 -7.86
C ALA A 81 12.46 8.75 -8.44
N ARG A 82 12.03 8.26 -9.62
CA ARG A 82 12.58 7.10 -10.34
C ARG A 82 13.36 7.49 -11.60
N GLY A 83 13.83 8.73 -11.70
CA GLY A 83 14.59 9.19 -12.86
C GLY A 83 13.78 9.32 -14.14
N GLY A 84 12.48 9.57 -14.04
CA GLY A 84 11.56 9.76 -15.18
C GLY A 84 10.86 8.49 -15.68
N HIS A 85 11.09 7.35 -15.02
CA HIS A 85 10.50 6.06 -15.42
C HIS A 85 9.33 5.66 -14.54
N LEU A 86 8.22 5.24 -15.16
CA LEU A 86 7.15 4.58 -14.43
C LEU A 86 7.54 3.15 -14.05
N SER A 87 7.03 2.70 -12.91
CA SER A 87 7.07 1.29 -12.56
C SER A 87 6.24 0.47 -13.55
N PRO A 88 6.61 -0.81 -13.85
CA PRO A 88 5.75 -1.72 -14.62
C PRO A 88 4.34 -1.86 -14.04
N ARG A 89 4.21 -1.67 -12.72
CA ARG A 89 2.92 -1.52 -12.03
C ARG A 89 2.72 -0.05 -11.68
N ALA A 90 1.70 0.58 -12.25
CA ALA A 90 1.43 2.01 -12.08
C ALA A 90 1.19 2.39 -10.60
N HIS A 91 0.47 1.56 -9.85
CA HIS A 91 0.07 1.82 -8.46
C HIS A 91 0.82 0.88 -7.49
N THR A 92 2.05 1.25 -7.15
CA THR A 92 2.88 0.58 -6.13
C THR A 92 2.59 1.13 -4.74
N ALA A 93 3.15 0.51 -3.69
CA ALA A 93 3.05 1.04 -2.33
C ALA A 93 3.68 2.46 -2.23
N GLU A 94 4.76 2.73 -2.97
CA GLU A 94 5.38 4.04 -3.07
C GLU A 94 4.42 5.08 -3.67
N PHE A 95 3.72 4.71 -4.76
CA PHE A 95 2.70 5.58 -5.36
C PHE A 95 1.58 5.90 -4.36
N TRP A 96 1.04 4.90 -3.68
CA TRP A 96 -0.03 5.11 -2.69
C TRP A 96 0.42 5.96 -1.51
N ALA A 97 1.66 5.80 -1.04
CA ALA A 97 2.21 6.64 0.02
C ALA A 97 2.35 8.10 -0.43
N ILE A 98 2.81 8.36 -1.66
CA ILE A 98 2.87 9.70 -2.24
C ILE A 98 1.46 10.29 -2.36
N LEU A 99 0.50 9.56 -2.94
CA LEU A 99 -0.86 10.03 -3.11
C LEU A 99 -1.51 10.40 -1.76
N HIS A 100 -1.42 9.53 -0.76
CA HIS A 100 -2.01 9.80 0.55
C HIS A 100 -1.35 11.01 1.24
N GLY A 101 -0.03 11.16 1.13
CA GLY A 101 0.67 12.33 1.66
C GLY A 101 0.27 13.64 0.95
N LEU A 102 0.05 13.60 -0.37
CA LEU A 102 -0.47 14.75 -1.12
C LEU A 102 -1.91 15.11 -0.72
N LEU A 103 -2.77 14.11 -0.52
CA LEU A 103 -4.15 14.34 -0.07
C LEU A 103 -4.18 14.95 1.33
N GLU A 104 -3.39 14.45 2.29
CA GLU A 104 -3.26 15.05 3.63
C GLU A 104 -2.83 16.52 3.55
N LYS A 105 -1.78 16.85 2.77
CA LYS A 105 -1.34 18.25 2.56
C LYS A 105 -2.39 19.10 1.87
N ALA A 106 -3.12 18.54 0.91
CA ALA A 106 -4.18 19.24 0.19
C ALA A 106 -5.39 19.53 1.09
N GLU A 107 -5.72 18.65 2.03
CA GLU A 107 -6.75 18.84 3.06
C GLU A 107 -6.33 19.96 4.03
N GLU A 108 -5.10 19.91 4.55
CA GLU A 108 -4.56 20.95 5.45
C GLU A 108 -4.61 22.35 4.80
N LYS A 109 -4.28 22.43 3.50
CA LYS A 109 -4.29 23.68 2.71
C LYS A 109 -5.68 24.05 2.17
N LYS A 110 -6.73 23.27 2.48
CA LYS A 110 -8.11 23.47 2.01
C LYS A 110 -8.24 23.48 0.47
N ILE A 111 -7.34 22.81 -0.22
CA ILE A 111 -7.35 22.63 -1.68
C ILE A 111 -8.25 21.47 -2.07
N TYR A 112 -8.25 20.40 -1.28
CA TYR A 112 -9.13 19.24 -1.38
C TYR A 112 -9.94 19.11 -0.09
N LYS A 113 -11.17 18.64 -0.20
CA LYS A 113 -12.05 18.39 0.95
C LYS A 113 -12.31 16.90 1.08
N ASN A 114 -11.95 16.32 2.22
CA ASN A 114 -12.38 14.99 2.60
C ASN A 114 -13.89 14.99 2.88
N VAL A 115 -14.67 14.36 2.01
CA VAL A 115 -16.14 14.36 2.08
C VAL A 115 -16.71 13.17 2.82
N PHE A 116 -15.88 12.21 3.25
CA PHE A 116 -16.32 10.96 3.86
C PHE A 116 -16.94 11.14 5.26
N SER A 117 -16.56 12.18 6.00
CA SER A 117 -17.07 12.48 7.34
C SER A 117 -18.35 13.32 7.34
N GLY A 118 -19.02 13.45 6.20
CA GLY A 118 -20.23 14.29 6.08
C GLY A 118 -21.54 13.53 5.97
N SER A 119 -21.49 12.19 5.89
CA SER A 119 -22.67 11.33 5.75
C SER A 119 -22.85 10.48 7.00
N LYS A 120 -23.93 10.73 7.75
CA LYS A 120 -24.28 9.94 8.93
C LYS A 120 -24.40 8.44 8.62
N GLU A 121 -24.99 8.11 7.47
CA GLU A 121 -25.14 6.72 7.03
C GLU A 121 -23.77 6.05 6.76
N LEU A 122 -22.83 6.79 6.14
CA LEU A 122 -21.47 6.29 5.89
C LEU A 122 -20.68 6.15 7.21
N ASP A 123 -20.87 7.07 8.16
CA ASP A 123 -20.24 7.00 9.49
C ASP A 123 -20.74 5.77 10.28
N GLU A 124 -22.05 5.52 10.30
CA GLU A 124 -22.66 4.33 10.93
C GLU A 124 -22.19 3.03 10.28
N LEU A 125 -22.13 2.98 8.95
CA LEU A 125 -21.61 1.84 8.20
C LEU A 125 -20.13 1.62 8.52
N THR A 126 -19.34 2.67 8.51
CA THR A 126 -17.90 2.61 8.84
C THR A 126 -17.68 2.11 10.26
N ALA A 127 -18.44 2.61 11.24
CA ALA A 127 -18.38 2.13 12.63
C ALA A 127 -18.73 0.63 12.72
N THR A 128 -19.75 0.19 12.00
CA THR A 128 -20.16 -1.22 11.94
C THR A 128 -19.07 -2.09 11.35
N ILE A 129 -18.48 -1.68 10.21
CA ILE A 129 -17.39 -2.41 9.55
C ILE A 129 -16.18 -2.51 10.49
N ARG A 130 -15.77 -1.39 11.09
CA ARG A 130 -14.61 -1.36 12.01
C ARG A 130 -14.83 -2.25 13.22
N LYS A 131 -15.97 -2.14 13.88
CA LYS A 131 -16.25 -2.90 15.11
C LYS A 131 -16.49 -4.37 14.80
N LYS A 132 -17.48 -4.69 13.94
CA LYS A 132 -17.98 -6.04 13.74
C LYS A 132 -17.07 -6.91 12.84
N TYR A 133 -16.38 -6.30 11.87
CA TYR A 133 -15.61 -7.09 10.91
C TYR A 133 -14.10 -6.94 11.10
N LEU A 134 -13.59 -5.73 11.31
CA LEU A 134 -12.15 -5.57 11.46
C LEU A 134 -11.67 -5.97 12.85
N THR A 135 -12.27 -5.41 13.91
CA THR A 135 -11.83 -5.65 15.30
C THR A 135 -12.16 -7.08 15.73
N GLU A 136 -13.36 -7.59 15.47
CA GLU A 136 -13.71 -8.96 15.88
C GLU A 136 -12.88 -10.00 15.13
N ASN A 137 -12.62 -9.83 13.84
CA ASN A 137 -11.72 -10.72 13.11
C ASN A 137 -10.28 -10.66 13.67
N GLY A 138 -9.80 -9.47 14.05
CA GLY A 138 -8.53 -9.31 14.76
C GLY A 138 -8.48 -10.09 16.08
N ASN A 139 -9.55 -10.04 16.89
CA ASN A 139 -9.68 -10.81 18.12
C ASN A 139 -9.65 -12.32 17.86
N LEU A 140 -10.45 -12.80 16.91
CA LEU A 140 -10.51 -14.23 16.56
C LEU A 140 -9.14 -14.79 16.14
N VAL A 141 -8.37 -14.06 15.35
CA VAL A 141 -7.02 -14.48 14.94
C VAL A 141 -6.06 -14.50 16.15
N LYS A 142 -6.20 -13.56 17.07
CA LYS A 142 -5.40 -13.50 18.29
C LYS A 142 -5.74 -14.65 19.25
N GLU A 143 -7.02 -14.98 19.40
CA GLU A 143 -7.50 -16.15 20.15
C GLU A 143 -7.01 -17.46 19.53
N LEU A 144 -7.06 -17.58 18.19
CA LEU A 144 -6.47 -18.72 17.49
C LEU A 144 -4.99 -18.87 17.84
N GLY A 145 -4.23 -17.78 17.86
CA GLY A 145 -2.82 -17.79 18.26
C GLY A 145 -2.59 -18.35 19.65
N GLN A 146 -3.44 -17.98 20.62
CA GLN A 146 -3.43 -18.51 21.98
C GLN A 146 -3.70 -20.02 22.00
N LEU A 147 -4.73 -20.47 21.28
CA LEU A 147 -5.08 -21.89 21.21
C LEU A 147 -3.97 -22.73 20.55
N LEU A 148 -3.30 -22.17 19.53
CA LEU A 148 -2.18 -22.83 18.85
C LEU A 148 -0.95 -22.98 19.77
N LEU A 149 -0.66 -22.02 20.65
CA LEU A 149 0.38 -22.17 21.67
C LEU A 149 0.04 -23.31 22.65
N LYS A 150 -1.20 -23.36 23.12
CA LYS A 150 -1.65 -24.45 23.98
C LYS A 150 -1.59 -25.81 23.26
N ALA A 151 -1.95 -25.86 21.99
CA ALA A 151 -1.83 -27.08 21.18
C ALA A 151 -0.37 -27.53 21.06
N GLN A 152 0.58 -26.60 20.91
CA GLN A 152 2.00 -26.90 20.87
C GLN A 152 2.48 -27.56 22.17
N GLU A 153 2.07 -27.02 23.30
CA GLU A 153 2.37 -27.62 24.63
C GLU A 153 1.79 -29.04 24.77
N LEU A 154 0.54 -29.22 24.38
CA LEU A 154 -0.13 -30.53 24.45
C LEU A 154 0.51 -31.55 23.50
N CYS A 155 0.86 -31.15 22.28
CA CYS A 155 1.60 -32.02 21.35
C CYS A 155 2.92 -32.48 21.96
N SER A 156 3.67 -31.59 22.58
CA SER A 156 4.93 -31.91 23.24
C SER A 156 4.72 -32.88 24.42
N ALA A 157 3.67 -32.70 25.21
CA ALA A 157 3.35 -33.56 26.36
C ALA A 157 3.02 -35.00 25.97
N ILE A 158 2.43 -35.24 24.79
CA ILE A 158 2.10 -36.57 24.28
C ILE A 158 3.16 -37.15 23.33
N GLY A 159 4.31 -36.47 23.16
CA GLY A 159 5.37 -36.88 22.20
C GLY A 159 5.01 -36.70 20.75
N GLY A 160 3.98 -35.89 20.44
CA GLY A 160 3.54 -35.55 19.08
C GLY A 160 4.29 -34.36 18.50
N ARG A 161 4.41 -34.31 17.18
CA ARG A 161 5.00 -33.16 16.49
C ARG A 161 3.94 -32.13 16.19
N TYR A 162 4.16 -30.90 16.65
CA TYR A 162 3.24 -29.79 16.42
C TYR A 162 3.01 -29.48 14.95
N GLU A 163 4.06 -29.54 14.12
CA GLU A 163 3.96 -29.33 12.68
C GLU A 163 3.03 -30.34 12.01
N ASP A 164 3.08 -31.60 12.45
CA ASP A 164 2.20 -32.66 11.96
C ASP A 164 0.74 -32.42 12.36
N TYR A 165 0.51 -31.94 13.58
CA TYR A 165 -0.81 -31.52 14.04
C TYR A 165 -1.39 -30.36 13.18
N ILE A 166 -0.57 -29.33 12.90
CA ILE A 166 -0.97 -28.22 12.03
C ILE A 166 -1.34 -28.71 10.62
N ASP A 167 -0.50 -29.55 10.03
CA ASP A 167 -0.64 -29.97 8.63
C ASP A 167 -1.79 -30.97 8.42
N ARG A 168 -1.86 -32.01 9.29
CA ARG A 168 -2.75 -33.16 9.06
C ARG A 168 -4.04 -33.11 9.86
N VAL A 169 -4.01 -32.53 11.06
CA VAL A 169 -5.19 -32.46 11.91
C VAL A 169 -5.94 -31.16 11.66
N LEU A 170 -5.28 -30.00 11.81
CA LEU A 170 -5.91 -28.69 11.57
C LEU A 170 -6.01 -28.33 10.10
N ARG A 171 -5.13 -28.86 9.25
CA ARG A 171 -5.09 -28.60 7.81
C ARG A 171 -4.99 -27.12 7.48
N ILE A 172 -4.19 -26.38 8.24
CA ILE A 172 -3.94 -24.95 8.00
C ILE A 172 -2.47 -24.71 7.58
N PRO A 173 -2.19 -23.69 6.78
CA PRO A 173 -0.83 -23.37 6.40
C PRO A 173 0.03 -23.03 7.63
N ARG A 174 1.23 -23.63 7.75
CA ARG A 174 2.18 -23.37 8.86
C ARG A 174 2.48 -21.87 9.04
N GLN A 175 2.59 -21.13 7.94
CA GLN A 175 2.83 -19.71 7.99
C GLN A 175 1.65 -18.95 8.64
N ALA A 176 0.41 -19.32 8.36
CA ALA A 176 -0.77 -18.72 8.98
C ALA A 176 -0.81 -19.01 10.47
N ALA A 177 -0.52 -20.25 10.88
CA ALA A 177 -0.42 -20.63 12.29
C ALA A 177 0.68 -19.83 13.02
N SER A 178 1.88 -19.74 12.44
CA SER A 178 2.99 -18.98 13.00
C SER A 178 2.68 -17.47 13.12
N LEU A 179 1.97 -16.91 12.17
CA LEU A 179 1.53 -15.49 12.23
C LEU A 179 0.50 -15.28 13.34
N ALA A 180 -0.50 -16.16 13.46
CA ALA A 180 -1.51 -16.07 14.53
C ALA A 180 -0.86 -16.13 15.92
N VAL A 181 0.09 -17.06 16.11
CA VAL A 181 0.88 -17.17 17.36
C VAL A 181 1.62 -15.85 17.65
N ARG A 182 2.31 -15.28 16.66
CA ARG A 182 3.02 -13.99 16.85
C ARG A 182 2.08 -12.84 17.16
N MET A 183 0.90 -12.78 16.51
CA MET A 183 -0.11 -11.74 16.81
C MET A 183 -0.56 -11.79 18.26
N HIS A 184 -0.73 -13.00 18.81
CA HIS A 184 -1.03 -13.20 20.21
C HIS A 184 0.16 -12.82 21.11
N GLN A 185 1.36 -13.35 20.86
CA GLN A 185 2.57 -13.10 21.66
C GLN A 185 2.97 -11.63 21.70
N TYR A 186 2.84 -10.90 20.57
CA TYR A 186 3.11 -9.47 20.49
C TYR A 186 1.97 -8.62 21.04
N ASN A 187 0.88 -9.23 21.46
CA ASN A 187 -0.32 -8.59 21.99
C ASN A 187 -0.84 -7.46 21.07
N LEU A 188 -0.84 -7.69 19.74
CA LEU A 188 -1.23 -6.68 18.77
C LEU A 188 -2.67 -6.21 18.97
N ASN A 189 -2.92 -4.93 18.70
CA ASN A 189 -4.23 -4.31 18.86
C ASN A 189 -5.21 -4.76 17.76
N PRO A 190 -6.32 -5.45 18.10
CA PRO A 190 -7.31 -5.92 17.12
C PRO A 190 -8.00 -4.81 16.32
N GLN A 191 -8.02 -3.58 16.82
CA GLN A 191 -8.60 -2.43 16.11
C GLN A 191 -7.88 -2.12 14.79
N THR A 192 -6.62 -2.55 14.64
CA THR A 192 -5.91 -2.42 13.37
C THR A 192 -6.45 -3.36 12.28
N GLY A 193 -7.20 -4.41 12.66
CA GLY A 193 -7.71 -5.44 11.76
C GLY A 193 -6.69 -6.56 11.48
N ALA A 194 -7.20 -7.77 11.19
CA ALA A 194 -6.38 -8.98 11.04
C ALA A 194 -5.27 -8.85 9.99
N ASP A 195 -5.51 -8.19 8.86
CA ASP A 195 -4.50 -8.03 7.80
C ASP A 195 -3.37 -7.10 8.20
N ASN A 196 -3.68 -6.00 8.89
CA ASN A 196 -2.66 -5.12 9.46
C ASN A 196 -1.90 -5.80 10.61
N MET A 197 -2.58 -6.59 11.44
CA MET A 197 -1.92 -7.41 12.46
C MET A 197 -0.95 -8.41 11.84
N ARG A 198 -1.28 -9.05 10.69
CA ARG A 198 -0.35 -9.92 9.96
C ARG A 198 0.90 -9.17 9.51
N PHE A 199 0.72 -7.96 8.97
CA PHE A 199 1.83 -7.10 8.59
C PHE A 199 2.71 -6.75 9.80
N LEU A 200 2.11 -6.31 10.92
CA LEU A 200 2.82 -5.98 12.15
C LEU A 200 3.56 -7.19 12.74
N ALA A 201 2.95 -8.39 12.73
CA ALA A 201 3.57 -9.63 13.21
C ALA A 201 4.80 -10.03 12.37
N GLY A 202 4.96 -9.50 11.17
CA GLY A 202 6.15 -9.64 10.33
C GLY A 202 7.31 -8.74 10.71
N ILE A 203 7.13 -7.78 11.65
CA ILE A 203 8.16 -6.83 12.08
C ILE A 203 8.84 -7.35 13.34
N PRO A 204 10.10 -7.85 13.27
CA PRO A 204 10.77 -8.43 14.43
C PRO A 204 11.14 -7.40 15.50
N ASN A 205 11.56 -6.20 15.08
CA ASN A 205 11.96 -5.14 16.00
C ASN A 205 10.73 -4.53 16.68
N GLU A 206 10.72 -4.57 18.02
CA GLU A 206 9.59 -4.14 18.84
C GLU A 206 9.27 -2.64 18.69
N GLU A 207 10.28 -1.78 18.76
CA GLU A 207 10.09 -0.33 18.64
C GLU A 207 9.48 0.05 17.29
N LYS A 208 10.00 -0.56 16.19
CA LYS A 208 9.45 -0.35 14.83
C LYS A 208 8.02 -0.88 14.72
N ARG A 209 7.72 -2.01 15.36
CA ARG A 209 6.39 -2.62 15.37
C ARG A 209 5.39 -1.74 16.12
N LEU A 210 5.73 -1.25 17.32
CA LEU A 210 4.89 -0.34 18.10
C LEU A 210 4.66 0.99 17.38
N ALA A 211 5.71 1.58 16.77
CA ALA A 211 5.59 2.79 15.98
C ALA A 211 4.67 2.60 14.76
N ALA A 212 4.75 1.45 14.09
CA ALA A 212 3.89 1.09 12.98
C ALA A 212 2.44 0.89 13.42
N GLU A 213 2.21 0.19 14.52
CA GLU A 213 0.88 -0.03 15.10
C GLU A 213 0.22 1.30 15.46
N ASN A 214 0.92 2.18 16.17
CA ASN A 214 0.42 3.51 16.52
C ASN A 214 0.10 4.35 15.27
N SER A 215 0.92 4.27 14.23
CA SER A 215 0.66 4.96 12.97
C SER A 215 -0.62 4.49 12.28
N LEU A 216 -0.91 3.17 12.32
CA LEU A 216 -2.16 2.61 11.79
C LEU A 216 -3.37 3.03 12.63
N LEU A 217 -3.25 3.03 13.96
CA LEU A 217 -4.31 3.44 14.88
C LEU A 217 -4.64 4.93 14.76
N THR A 218 -3.67 5.78 14.43
CA THR A 218 -3.86 7.21 14.15
C THR A 218 -4.38 7.50 12.75
N GLY A 219 -4.67 6.46 11.94
CA GLY A 219 -5.35 6.59 10.65
C GLY A 219 -4.43 6.65 9.43
N LYS A 220 -3.11 6.47 9.59
CA LYS A 220 -2.22 6.37 8.42
C LYS A 220 -2.48 5.08 7.63
N SER A 221 -2.38 5.19 6.30
CA SER A 221 -2.61 4.03 5.44
C SER A 221 -1.52 2.96 5.63
N PRO A 222 -1.83 1.67 5.44
CA PRO A 222 -0.85 0.59 5.55
C PRO A 222 0.35 0.78 4.60
N ASP A 223 0.14 1.33 3.41
CA ASP A 223 1.23 1.56 2.44
C ASP A 223 2.16 2.69 2.90
N THR A 224 1.62 3.78 3.43
CA THR A 224 2.43 4.86 4.05
C THR A 224 3.30 4.31 5.18
N VAL A 225 2.74 3.47 6.06
CA VAL A 225 3.48 2.85 7.18
C VAL A 225 4.58 1.92 6.66
N LYS A 226 4.30 1.08 5.65
CA LYS A 226 5.29 0.19 5.03
C LYS A 226 6.47 0.96 4.44
N ILE A 227 6.21 2.08 3.74
CA ILE A 227 7.26 2.90 3.14
C ILE A 227 8.10 3.59 4.21
N ALA A 228 7.47 4.16 5.25
CA ALA A 228 8.18 4.79 6.37
C ALA A 228 9.12 3.80 7.09
N LEU A 229 8.71 2.53 7.24
CA LEU A 229 9.57 1.48 7.81
C LEU A 229 10.76 1.14 6.92
N ARG A 230 10.58 1.15 5.59
CA ARG A 230 11.68 0.93 4.64
C ARG A 230 12.68 2.07 4.67
N GLN A 231 12.22 3.31 4.71
CA GLN A 231 13.09 4.50 4.75
C GLN A 231 13.92 4.58 6.04
N LYS A 232 13.35 4.25 7.21
CA LYS A 232 14.09 4.14 8.48
C LYS A 232 15.10 2.98 8.54
N GLY A 233 15.09 2.09 7.56
CA GLY A 233 16.09 1.03 7.39
C GLY A 233 17.26 1.41 6.48
N THR A 234 17.25 2.63 5.94
CA THR A 234 18.25 3.12 4.96
C THR A 234 19.38 3.97 5.57
N ASP A 235 19.66 3.89 6.88
CA ASP A 235 20.90 4.39 7.47
C ASP A 235 22.14 3.53 7.07
N GLU A 236 21.92 2.52 6.23
CA GLU A 236 23.02 1.72 5.65
C GLU A 236 23.63 2.50 4.48
N ASP A 237 24.97 2.57 4.45
CA ASP A 237 25.74 3.18 3.37
C ASP A 237 25.16 2.74 2.00
N PRO A 238 24.77 3.68 1.12
CA PRO A 238 24.21 3.36 -0.20
C PRO A 238 25.08 2.40 -1.01
N ARG A 239 26.41 2.48 -0.84
CA ARG A 239 27.37 1.59 -1.49
C ARG A 239 27.27 0.16 -0.97
N LEU A 240 27.17 -0.02 0.34
CA LEU A 240 27.03 -1.34 0.97
C LEU A 240 25.70 -2.00 0.58
N ARG A 241 24.64 -1.21 0.44
CA ARG A 241 23.33 -1.68 -0.06
C ARG A 241 23.41 -2.18 -1.49
N LEU A 242 24.07 -1.43 -2.38
CA LEU A 242 24.25 -1.83 -3.78
C LEU A 242 25.13 -3.08 -3.91
N GLU A 243 26.16 -3.23 -3.08
CA GLU A 243 27.01 -4.42 -3.02
C GLU A 243 26.19 -5.67 -2.59
N LYS A 244 25.34 -5.54 -1.56
CA LYS A 244 24.43 -6.63 -1.15
C LYS A 244 23.43 -6.99 -2.24
N GLU A 245 22.88 -6.00 -2.93
CA GLU A 245 21.95 -6.22 -4.04
C GLU A 245 22.63 -6.90 -5.22
N LYS A 246 23.85 -6.45 -5.59
CA LYS A 246 24.69 -7.10 -6.59
C LYS A 246 24.92 -8.57 -6.27
N GLY A 247 25.36 -8.89 -5.06
CA GLY A 247 25.59 -10.28 -4.64
C GLY A 247 24.32 -11.15 -4.61
N ARG A 248 23.15 -10.55 -4.38
CA ARG A 248 21.87 -11.27 -4.53
C ARG A 248 21.55 -11.56 -5.98
N LEU A 249 21.72 -10.58 -6.86
CA LEU A 249 21.48 -10.72 -8.30
C LEU A 249 22.42 -11.74 -8.92
N GLU A 250 23.71 -11.72 -8.59
CA GLU A 250 24.70 -12.70 -9.05
C GLU A 250 24.32 -14.14 -8.67
N ARG A 251 23.88 -14.37 -7.43
CA ARG A 251 23.39 -15.69 -6.98
C ARG A 251 22.13 -16.12 -7.74
N THR A 252 21.21 -15.19 -8.00
CA THR A 252 19.99 -15.48 -8.76
C THR A 252 20.32 -15.85 -10.21
N ILE A 253 21.22 -15.10 -10.86
CA ILE A 253 21.69 -15.38 -12.22
C ILE A 253 22.34 -16.76 -12.27
N ALA A 254 23.27 -17.09 -11.37
CA ALA A 254 23.93 -18.40 -11.32
C ALA A 254 22.92 -19.55 -11.15
N SER A 255 21.89 -19.36 -10.29
CA SER A 255 20.84 -20.36 -10.10
C SER A 255 19.98 -20.56 -11.36
N LEU A 256 19.61 -19.47 -12.04
CA LEU A 256 18.82 -19.51 -13.28
C LEU A 256 19.63 -20.10 -14.44
N THR A 257 20.92 -19.77 -14.56
CA THR A 257 21.81 -20.34 -15.57
C THR A 257 21.93 -21.85 -15.39
N LYS A 258 22.16 -22.31 -14.15
CA LYS A 258 22.19 -23.74 -13.86
C LYS A 258 20.89 -24.45 -14.23
N ARG A 259 19.75 -23.82 -13.91
CA ARG A 259 18.43 -24.40 -14.26
C ARG A 259 18.20 -24.43 -15.76
N LEU A 260 18.65 -23.40 -16.49
CA LEU A 260 18.58 -23.38 -17.95
C LEU A 260 19.39 -24.52 -18.57
N GLU A 261 20.64 -24.74 -18.11
CA GLU A 261 21.48 -25.85 -18.56
C GLU A 261 20.82 -27.22 -18.29
N GLU A 262 20.16 -27.39 -17.15
CA GLU A 262 19.42 -28.61 -16.83
C GLU A 262 18.25 -28.82 -17.82
N VAL A 263 17.47 -27.76 -18.09
CA VAL A 263 16.36 -27.84 -19.07
C VAL A 263 16.86 -28.13 -20.48
N GLU A 264 17.94 -27.47 -20.91
CA GLU A 264 18.55 -27.74 -22.24
C GLU A 264 19.04 -29.20 -22.39
N LYS A 265 19.62 -29.78 -21.32
CA LYS A 265 20.00 -31.21 -21.30
C LYS A 265 18.79 -32.11 -21.39
N GLU A 266 17.71 -31.80 -20.65
CA GLU A 266 16.48 -32.59 -20.72
C GLU A 266 15.84 -32.53 -22.12
N LEU A 267 15.85 -31.35 -22.78
CA LEU A 267 15.35 -31.17 -24.14
C LEU A 267 16.22 -31.90 -25.20
N ALA A 268 17.52 -31.94 -24.99
CA ALA A 268 18.46 -32.63 -25.93
C ALA A 268 18.49 -34.16 -25.76
N GLY A 269 18.01 -34.68 -24.62
CA GLY A 269 17.99 -36.12 -24.30
C GLY A 269 16.66 -36.84 -24.56
N GLY A 270 15.61 -36.13 -25.00
CA GLY A 270 14.31 -36.67 -25.41
C GLY A 270 14.16 -36.66 -26.93
#